data_2c160acd494dfb5c71d3df94787ad4f3
#
_entry.id   2c160acd494dfb5c71d3df94787ad4f3
#
_cell.length_a   1.000
_cell.length_b   1.000
_cell.length_c   1.000
_cell.angle_alpha   90.00
_cell.angle_beta   90.00
_cell.angle_gamma   90.00
#
_symmetry.space_group_name_H-M   'P 1'
#
loop_
_entity.id
_entity.type
_entity.pdbx_description
1 polymer ?
#
loop_
_entity_poly.entity_id
_entity_poly.type
_entity_poly.pdbx_seq_one_letter_code
_entity_poly.pdbx_strand_id
1 'polypeptide(L)'
;MVRMKGARFASLVAVGMLGFGALAACGSDSEGGGTTAPESSGSTSESGAPEVTGKVGVILPDSKTSVRWETQDRPNLEAAFKAAGLESIIQNAEGSPDTFGQLCDQMITEGVNVLIETDLDPDSGKACIDKAKNAGIAVIDYDRLTLGGGADYYVSFDNVKVGALQGQGLIDALKAKGVTKGNIAFINGAATDNNATLFKQGYEQVIKDDGSFTVVGDQTGDWDPDTAGKVFDQFYAAHPDLVGLVTANDGMAGGVIARMKAAGVEGKILVTGQDATAEGLANVLQGYQAGTVFKDTSIEAKAAADLAIAIINGEDPTTIATGSVNDSELGVDVPSVLATPVWITADTVQDVVTAGQASAADICKGIEDLCSKYGVK
;
A
#
# COMPACT_ATOMS: atom_id res chain seq x y z
N MET A 1 11.58 16.15 51.60
CA MET A 1 12.17 15.28 52.65
C MET A 1 11.33 14.01 52.74
N VAL A 2 11.75 12.91 52.17
CA VAL A 2 11.66 11.53 52.68
C VAL A 2 12.55 10.67 51.79
N ARG A 3 13.31 9.83 52.45
CA ARG A 3 14.56 9.15 52.07
C ARG A 3 14.37 7.92 51.17
N MET A 4 15.39 7.73 50.35
CA MET A 4 15.78 6.51 49.64
C MET A 4 15.83 5.25 50.55
N LYS A 5 15.54 4.10 49.97
CA LYS A 5 16.20 2.84 50.36
C LYS A 5 16.47 2.01 49.08
N GLY A 6 17.73 1.81 48.82
CA GLY A 6 18.24 0.88 47.83
C GLY A 6 18.30 -0.55 48.37
N ALA A 7 18.26 -1.49 47.45
CA ALA A 7 18.70 -2.87 47.70
C ALA A 7 19.55 -3.34 46.52
N ARG A 8 20.83 -3.55 46.78
CA ARG A 8 21.81 -4.25 45.95
C ARG A 8 21.65 -5.73 46.22
N PHE A 9 21.65 -6.56 45.17
CA PHE A 9 22.10 -7.95 45.29
C PHE A 9 23.09 -8.28 44.18
N ALA A 10 24.17 -8.87 44.62
CA ALA A 10 25.37 -9.17 43.85
C ALA A 10 25.35 -10.62 43.36
N SER A 11 25.97 -10.79 42.20
CA SER A 11 26.82 -11.86 41.68
C SER A 11 26.66 -13.29 42.18
N LEU A 12 26.62 -14.21 41.22
CA LEU A 12 27.40 -15.44 41.28
C LEU A 12 27.75 -15.95 39.88
N VAL A 13 29.07 -16.03 39.66
CA VAL A 13 29.78 -16.63 38.53
C VAL A 13 29.84 -18.14 38.78
N ALA A 14 29.60 -18.96 37.78
CA ALA A 14 30.07 -20.36 37.75
C ALA A 14 30.67 -20.67 36.37
N VAL A 15 31.97 -20.83 36.40
CA VAL A 15 32.84 -21.35 35.35
C VAL A 15 32.77 -22.88 35.40
N GLY A 16 32.68 -23.55 34.25
CA GLY A 16 32.82 -24.97 34.09
C GLY A 16 33.43 -25.31 32.75
N MET A 17 34.75 -25.60 32.80
CA MET A 17 35.58 -26.10 31.70
C MET A 17 35.50 -27.61 31.59
N LEU A 18 35.93 -28.07 30.40
CA LEU A 18 36.62 -29.34 30.06
C LEU A 18 35.78 -30.41 29.36
N GLY A 19 36.32 -30.81 28.22
CA GLY A 19 36.41 -32.18 27.76
C GLY A 19 36.77 -32.39 26.30
N PHE A 20 38.07 -32.46 26.05
CA PHE A 20 38.69 -32.97 24.81
C PHE A 20 38.35 -34.42 24.55
N GLY A 21 38.25 -34.83 23.26
CA GLY A 21 38.22 -36.23 22.87
C GLY A 21 38.40 -36.43 21.37
N ALA A 22 39.65 -36.40 20.92
CA ALA A 22 40.04 -36.91 19.61
C ALA A 22 40.40 -38.41 19.73
N LEU A 23 39.97 -39.21 18.77
CA LEU A 23 40.60 -40.51 18.49
C LEU A 23 40.45 -40.83 16.99
N ALA A 24 41.61 -40.88 16.34
CA ALA A 24 41.80 -41.47 15.03
C ALA A 24 42.06 -42.97 15.16
N ALA A 25 41.63 -43.77 14.21
CA ALA A 25 42.18 -45.09 13.96
C ALA A 25 42.11 -45.46 12.50
N CYS A 26 43.26 -45.67 11.91
CA CYS A 26 43.49 -46.31 10.61
C CYS A 26 43.34 -47.82 10.74
N GLY A 27 43.04 -48.49 9.61
CA GLY A 27 43.18 -49.98 9.53
C GLY A 27 42.79 -50.46 8.15
N SER A 28 43.75 -50.94 7.47
CA SER A 28 44.06 -51.33 6.09
C SER A 28 43.52 -52.70 5.65
N ASP A 29 43.46 -52.80 4.28
CA ASP A 29 43.69 -53.94 3.37
C ASP A 29 42.70 -55.11 3.30
N SER A 30 42.14 -55.37 2.12
CA SER A 30 42.52 -56.39 1.13
C SER A 30 41.52 -56.62 0.02
N GLU A 31 42.03 -56.57 -1.17
CA GLU A 31 41.78 -57.25 -2.44
C GLU A 31 40.46 -58.02 -2.72
N GLY A 32 39.87 -57.74 -3.94
CA GLY A 32 38.95 -58.65 -4.62
C GLY A 32 38.28 -57.99 -5.80
N GLY A 33 38.78 -58.28 -7.00
CA GLY A 33 38.36 -57.67 -8.28
C GLY A 33 36.94 -57.99 -8.75
N GLY A 34 36.44 -57.10 -9.57
CA GLY A 34 35.15 -57.23 -10.27
C GLY A 34 34.85 -56.02 -11.14
N THR A 35 35.18 -56.14 -12.40
CA THR A 35 34.89 -55.18 -13.47
C THR A 35 33.36 -55.03 -13.69
N THR A 36 32.83 -53.86 -13.50
CA THR A 36 31.58 -53.40 -14.16
C THR A 36 31.68 -51.91 -14.41
N ALA A 37 31.22 -51.50 -15.57
CA ALA A 37 31.29 -50.17 -16.15
C ALA A 37 30.66 -49.06 -15.28
N PRO A 38 31.09 -47.77 -15.43
CA PRO A 38 30.52 -46.66 -14.67
C PRO A 38 29.18 -46.25 -15.24
N GLU A 39 28.10 -46.39 -14.45
CA GLU A 39 26.90 -45.66 -14.68
C GLU A 39 27.19 -44.18 -14.41
N SER A 40 27.02 -43.37 -15.43
CA SER A 40 27.02 -41.92 -15.38
C SER A 40 25.79 -41.45 -14.59
N SER A 41 25.97 -41.25 -13.29
CA SER A 41 25.06 -40.44 -12.50
C SER A 41 25.19 -38.98 -12.96
N GLY A 42 24.32 -38.61 -13.88
CA GLY A 42 24.09 -37.20 -14.23
C GLY A 42 23.67 -36.45 -12.97
N SER A 43 24.61 -35.74 -12.38
CA SER A 43 24.31 -34.67 -11.44
C SER A 43 23.61 -33.58 -12.23
N THR A 44 22.28 -33.51 -12.17
CA THR A 44 21.54 -32.34 -12.53
C THR A 44 21.96 -31.24 -11.56
N SER A 45 22.91 -30.43 -12.00
CA SER A 45 23.10 -29.09 -11.41
C SER A 45 21.81 -28.35 -11.65
N GLU A 46 20.97 -28.23 -10.63
CA GLU A 46 20.01 -27.12 -10.58
C GLU A 46 20.84 -25.86 -10.75
N SER A 47 20.71 -25.24 -11.88
CA SER A 47 21.17 -23.89 -12.15
C SER A 47 20.33 -22.99 -11.27
N GLY A 48 20.71 -22.84 -10.01
CA GLY A 48 20.18 -21.80 -9.15
C GLY A 48 20.50 -20.46 -9.82
N ALA A 49 19.49 -19.66 -10.05
CA ALA A 49 19.70 -18.26 -10.34
C ALA A 49 20.64 -17.68 -9.27
N PRO A 50 21.55 -16.75 -9.61
CA PRO A 50 22.42 -16.15 -8.61
C PRO A 50 21.56 -15.57 -7.50
N GLU A 51 21.88 -15.96 -6.25
CA GLU A 51 21.19 -15.46 -5.07
C GLU A 51 21.49 -13.96 -4.96
N VAL A 52 20.47 -13.14 -5.18
CA VAL A 52 20.58 -11.68 -5.05
C VAL A 52 20.77 -11.38 -3.58
N THR A 53 21.91 -10.82 -3.21
CA THR A 53 22.17 -10.40 -1.83
C THR A 53 22.08 -8.89 -1.75
N GLY A 54 21.08 -8.38 -1.03
CA GLY A 54 20.91 -6.95 -0.82
C GLY A 54 19.85 -6.69 0.25
N LYS A 55 19.90 -5.49 0.80
CA LYS A 55 18.99 -5.02 1.83
C LYS A 55 18.15 -3.85 1.32
N VAL A 56 16.85 -3.93 1.51
CA VAL A 56 15.89 -2.89 1.15
C VAL A 56 15.28 -2.30 2.42
N GLY A 57 15.29 -0.96 2.53
CA GLY A 57 14.56 -0.23 3.55
C GLY A 57 13.22 0.23 3.01
N VAL A 58 12.15 0.12 3.79
CA VAL A 58 10.82 0.62 3.44
C VAL A 58 10.27 1.46 4.58
N ILE A 59 9.77 2.66 4.26
CA ILE A 59 9.09 3.54 5.20
C ILE A 59 7.65 3.71 4.71
N LEU A 60 6.70 3.12 5.46
CA LEU A 60 5.27 3.30 5.25
C LEU A 60 4.77 4.53 6.01
N PRO A 61 3.71 5.22 5.55
CA PRO A 61 3.36 6.54 6.06
C PRO A 61 2.64 6.47 7.41
N ASP A 62 1.61 5.63 7.55
CA ASP A 62 0.82 5.54 8.78
C ASP A 62 0.01 4.25 8.82
N SER A 63 -0.58 3.95 9.99
CA SER A 63 -1.45 2.79 10.20
C SER A 63 -2.90 3.18 10.52
N LYS A 64 -3.18 4.48 10.68
CA LYS A 64 -4.44 4.99 11.20
C LYS A 64 -5.37 5.55 10.14
N THR A 65 -4.84 6.33 9.19
CA THR A 65 -5.66 7.00 8.15
C THR A 65 -6.02 6.07 7.00
N SER A 66 -5.16 5.09 6.70
CA SER A 66 -5.47 4.02 5.76
C SER A 66 -4.93 2.68 6.27
N VAL A 67 -5.83 1.76 6.56
CA VAL A 67 -5.47 0.42 7.06
C VAL A 67 -4.74 -0.43 6.00
N ARG A 68 -4.80 -0.05 4.71
CA ARG A 68 -4.18 -0.81 3.62
C ARG A 68 -2.67 -0.98 3.83
N TRP A 69 -1.98 0.05 4.38
CA TRP A 69 -0.53 0.02 4.58
C TRP A 69 -0.07 -1.18 5.39
N GLU A 70 -0.81 -1.54 6.44
CA GLU A 70 -0.48 -2.69 7.30
C GLU A 70 -1.18 -3.99 6.85
N THR A 71 -2.37 -3.91 6.24
CA THR A 71 -3.14 -5.10 5.88
C THR A 71 -2.89 -5.62 4.48
N GLN A 72 -2.36 -4.79 3.59
CA GLN A 72 -2.12 -5.13 2.18
C GLN A 72 -0.66 -4.84 1.77
N ASP A 73 -0.19 -3.59 1.86
CA ASP A 73 1.13 -3.20 1.35
C ASP A 73 2.27 -3.91 2.08
N ARG A 74 2.30 -3.87 3.41
CA ARG A 74 3.34 -4.54 4.20
C ARG A 74 3.46 -6.04 3.85
N PRO A 75 2.40 -6.87 3.95
CA PRO A 75 2.54 -8.29 3.65
C PRO A 75 2.90 -8.57 2.19
N ASN A 76 2.45 -7.75 1.24
CA ASN A 76 2.82 -7.91 -0.16
C ASN A 76 4.28 -7.54 -0.43
N LEU A 77 4.79 -6.46 0.18
CA LEU A 77 6.21 -6.09 0.11
C LEU A 77 7.09 -7.16 0.76
N GLU A 78 6.73 -7.63 1.96
CA GLU A 78 7.46 -8.72 2.64
C GLU A 78 7.51 -9.98 1.77
N ALA A 79 6.38 -10.36 1.16
CA ALA A 79 6.30 -11.52 0.29
C ALA A 79 7.14 -11.32 -1.00
N ALA A 80 7.08 -10.14 -1.61
CA ALA A 80 7.83 -9.82 -2.83
C ALA A 80 9.35 -9.84 -2.57
N PHE A 81 9.83 -9.17 -1.52
CA PHE A 81 11.26 -9.18 -1.18
C PHE A 81 11.75 -10.56 -0.79
N LYS A 82 10.96 -11.32 -0.01
CA LYS A 82 11.29 -12.70 0.33
C LYS A 82 11.39 -13.59 -0.91
N ALA A 83 10.46 -13.45 -1.85
CA ALA A 83 10.49 -14.19 -3.11
C ALA A 83 11.71 -13.81 -3.97
N ALA A 84 12.15 -12.57 -3.86
CA ALA A 84 13.34 -12.02 -4.53
C ALA A 84 14.67 -12.42 -3.84
N GLY A 85 14.64 -13.00 -2.65
CA GLY A 85 15.85 -13.30 -1.86
C GLY A 85 16.49 -12.07 -1.21
N LEU A 86 15.75 -10.94 -1.10
CA LEU A 86 16.23 -9.71 -0.49
C LEU A 86 15.93 -9.67 1.01
N GLU A 87 16.89 -9.15 1.80
CA GLU A 87 16.63 -8.73 3.17
C GLU A 87 15.84 -7.42 3.16
N SER A 88 14.80 -7.31 3.99
CA SER A 88 14.01 -6.08 4.05
C SER A 88 13.78 -5.61 5.49
N ILE A 89 13.77 -4.30 5.68
CA ILE A 89 13.39 -3.62 6.92
C ILE A 89 12.20 -2.73 6.57
N ILE A 90 11.01 -3.10 7.05
CA ILE A 90 9.78 -2.34 6.79
C ILE A 90 9.31 -1.72 8.09
N GLN A 91 9.27 -0.40 8.15
CA GLN A 91 8.84 0.40 9.30
C GLN A 91 7.70 1.33 8.90
N ASN A 92 6.94 1.79 9.89
CA ASN A 92 5.84 2.74 9.71
C ASN A 92 6.12 4.03 10.46
N ALA A 93 5.93 5.15 9.81
CA ALA A 93 6.15 6.49 10.40
C ALA A 93 5.01 6.94 11.32
N GLU A 94 3.90 6.19 11.34
CA GLU A 94 2.72 6.45 12.19
C GLU A 94 2.18 7.90 12.06
N GLY A 95 2.24 8.46 10.84
CA GLY A 95 1.76 9.80 10.55
C GLY A 95 2.63 10.93 11.10
N SER A 96 3.85 10.64 11.55
CA SER A 96 4.76 11.61 12.15
C SER A 96 5.94 11.93 11.25
N PRO A 97 6.08 13.17 10.73
CA PRO A 97 7.25 13.57 9.94
C PRO A 97 8.58 13.42 10.72
N ASP A 98 8.57 13.65 12.02
CA ASP A 98 9.75 13.45 12.89
C ASP A 98 10.16 11.96 12.93
N THR A 99 9.18 11.06 13.07
CA THR A 99 9.42 9.59 13.04
C THR A 99 9.90 9.19 11.66
N PHE A 100 9.30 9.70 10.58
CA PHE A 100 9.72 9.45 9.21
C PHE A 100 11.21 9.79 9.00
N GLY A 101 11.61 10.99 9.43
CA GLY A 101 13.02 11.42 9.39
C GLY A 101 13.97 10.52 10.19
N GLN A 102 13.56 10.04 11.38
CA GLN A 102 14.34 9.11 12.20
C GLN A 102 14.47 7.74 11.55
N LEU A 103 13.39 7.23 10.94
CA LEU A 103 13.42 5.97 10.20
C LEU A 103 14.32 6.06 8.96
N CYS A 104 14.30 7.20 8.25
CA CYS A 104 15.22 7.47 7.15
C CYS A 104 16.68 7.37 7.60
N ASP A 105 17.04 8.08 8.68
CA ASP A 105 18.38 8.04 9.25
C ASP A 105 18.78 6.61 9.72
N GLN A 106 17.82 5.86 10.24
CA GLN A 106 18.01 4.46 10.62
C GLN A 106 18.30 3.59 9.38
N MET A 107 17.49 3.66 8.31
CA MET A 107 17.69 2.87 7.09
C MET A 107 19.06 3.12 6.47
N ILE A 108 19.49 4.39 6.43
CA ILE A 108 20.83 4.78 5.95
C ILE A 108 21.92 4.15 6.84
N THR A 109 21.75 4.21 8.16
CA THR A 109 22.72 3.63 9.12
C THR A 109 22.79 2.10 9.04
N GLU A 110 21.66 1.44 8.79
CA GLU A 110 21.56 0.00 8.58
C GLU A 110 22.19 -0.46 7.25
N GLY A 111 22.56 0.49 6.38
CA GLY A 111 23.25 0.22 5.14
C GLY A 111 22.38 -0.45 4.09
N VAL A 112 21.13 0.01 3.94
CA VAL A 112 20.25 -0.46 2.87
C VAL A 112 20.84 -0.09 1.51
N ASN A 113 20.62 -0.95 0.52
CA ASN A 113 21.08 -0.70 -0.86
C ASN A 113 20.07 0.15 -1.63
N VAL A 114 18.79 -0.01 -1.31
CA VAL A 114 17.67 0.72 -1.88
C VAL A 114 16.75 1.16 -0.75
N LEU A 115 16.31 2.41 -0.79
CA LEU A 115 15.28 2.94 0.09
C LEU A 115 13.99 3.09 -0.72
N ILE A 116 12.91 2.57 -0.17
CA ILE A 116 11.55 2.72 -0.68
C ILE A 116 10.79 3.55 0.33
N GLU A 117 10.19 4.64 -0.11
CA GLU A 117 9.42 5.50 0.80
C GLU A 117 8.03 5.83 0.26
N THR A 118 7.10 6.03 1.20
CA THR A 118 5.81 6.67 0.97
C THR A 118 5.77 7.90 1.84
N ASP A 119 5.90 9.06 1.24
CA ASP A 119 6.00 10.32 1.96
C ASP A 119 4.71 10.66 2.75
N LEU A 120 4.86 11.44 3.81
CA LEU A 120 3.74 12.06 4.55
C LEU A 120 3.40 13.44 3.99
N ASP A 121 4.43 14.12 3.53
CA ASP A 121 4.42 15.42 2.90
C ASP A 121 5.71 15.60 2.08
N PRO A 122 5.71 16.46 1.06
CA PRO A 122 6.87 16.66 0.17
C PRO A 122 8.14 17.10 0.91
N ASP A 123 8.04 17.85 2.00
CA ASP A 123 9.21 18.34 2.74
C ASP A 123 9.94 17.21 3.47
N SER A 124 9.19 16.34 4.15
CA SER A 124 9.76 15.19 4.88
C SER A 124 10.31 14.13 3.90
N GLY A 125 9.59 13.82 2.82
CA GLY A 125 10.06 12.90 1.78
C GLY A 125 11.33 13.41 1.11
N LYS A 126 11.32 14.67 0.62
CA LYS A 126 12.49 15.29 0.03
C LYS A 126 13.72 15.25 0.95
N ALA A 127 13.54 15.56 2.23
CA ALA A 127 14.64 15.54 3.18
C ALA A 127 15.25 14.13 3.33
N CYS A 128 14.43 13.09 3.26
CA CYS A 128 14.88 11.70 3.28
C CYS A 128 15.59 11.33 1.97
N ILE A 129 15.00 11.64 0.82
CA ILE A 129 15.60 11.39 -0.50
C ILE A 129 16.98 12.03 -0.59
N ASP A 130 17.11 13.31 -0.22
CA ASP A 130 18.39 14.03 -0.24
C ASP A 130 19.46 13.32 0.60
N LYS A 131 19.11 12.85 1.82
CA LYS A 131 20.03 12.12 2.71
C LYS A 131 20.43 10.78 2.11
N ALA A 132 19.47 9.99 1.61
CA ALA A 132 19.71 8.67 1.03
C ALA A 132 20.64 8.78 -0.22
N LYS A 133 20.34 9.73 -1.13
CA LYS A 133 21.16 9.97 -2.32
C LYS A 133 22.57 10.47 -1.98
N ASN A 134 22.74 11.31 -0.95
CA ASN A 134 24.06 11.71 -0.46
C ASN A 134 24.85 10.54 0.13
N ALA A 135 24.17 9.50 0.62
CA ALA A 135 24.79 8.25 1.08
C ALA A 135 25.01 7.23 -0.06
N GLY A 136 24.63 7.56 -1.30
CA GLY A 136 24.76 6.68 -2.47
C GLY A 136 23.68 5.58 -2.53
N ILE A 137 22.57 5.78 -1.83
CA ILE A 137 21.43 4.85 -1.79
C ILE A 137 20.40 5.33 -2.82
N ALA A 138 19.98 4.42 -3.70
CA ALA A 138 18.91 4.71 -4.66
C ALA A 138 17.54 4.76 -3.95
N VAL A 139 16.66 5.65 -4.42
CA VAL A 139 15.35 5.87 -3.80
C VAL A 139 14.23 5.58 -4.79
N ILE A 140 13.23 4.82 -4.33
CA ILE A 140 11.99 4.54 -5.03
C ILE A 140 10.84 5.15 -4.23
N ASP A 141 10.12 6.10 -4.82
CA ASP A 141 8.82 6.53 -4.31
C ASP A 141 7.80 5.42 -4.52
N TYR A 142 7.09 5.03 -3.47
CA TYR A 142 6.10 3.97 -3.48
C TYR A 142 4.71 4.53 -3.20
N ASP A 143 3.76 4.28 -4.09
CA ASP A 143 2.38 4.78 -4.10
C ASP A 143 2.29 6.31 -4.28
N ARG A 144 3.03 7.10 -3.52
CA ARG A 144 3.06 8.57 -3.59
C ARG A 144 4.33 9.07 -4.27
N LEU A 145 4.19 10.08 -5.13
CA LEU A 145 5.33 10.79 -5.71
C LEU A 145 5.66 12.00 -4.84
N THR A 146 6.85 12.00 -4.27
CA THR A 146 7.38 13.12 -3.49
C THR A 146 7.73 14.27 -4.42
N LEU A 147 6.83 15.23 -4.58
CA LEU A 147 7.05 16.41 -5.45
C LEU A 147 8.24 17.22 -4.96
N GLY A 148 9.16 17.54 -5.88
CA GLY A 148 10.39 18.24 -5.55
C GLY A 148 11.45 17.37 -4.86
N GLY A 149 11.18 16.11 -4.59
CA GLY A 149 12.07 15.18 -3.91
C GLY A 149 13.16 14.64 -4.82
N GLY A 150 12.81 14.30 -6.07
CA GLY A 150 13.75 13.77 -7.05
C GLY A 150 14.14 12.32 -6.76
N ALA A 151 13.19 11.46 -6.41
CA ALA A 151 13.37 10.01 -6.34
C ALA A 151 13.89 9.48 -7.69
N ASP A 152 14.62 8.37 -7.68
CA ASP A 152 15.16 7.80 -8.90
C ASP A 152 14.10 7.09 -9.73
N TYR A 153 13.11 6.49 -9.04
CA TYR A 153 11.98 5.76 -9.64
C TYR A 153 10.71 5.98 -8.84
N TYR A 154 9.58 5.76 -9.50
CA TYR A 154 8.25 5.82 -8.89
C TYR A 154 7.44 4.57 -9.24
N VAL A 155 6.80 3.98 -8.24
CA VAL A 155 5.91 2.83 -8.41
C VAL A 155 4.55 3.19 -7.83
N SER A 156 3.50 3.09 -8.61
CA SER A 156 2.14 3.43 -8.18
C SER A 156 1.09 2.88 -9.15
N PHE A 157 -0.11 3.43 -9.06
CA PHE A 157 -1.20 3.23 -10.00
C PHE A 157 -1.40 4.46 -10.89
N ASP A 158 -2.17 4.31 -11.97
CA ASP A 158 -2.65 5.46 -12.76
C ASP A 158 -3.68 6.24 -11.93
N ASN A 159 -3.21 7.23 -11.19
CA ASN A 159 -3.99 7.96 -10.19
C ASN A 159 -5.09 8.84 -10.82
N VAL A 160 -4.88 9.37 -12.02
CA VAL A 160 -5.96 10.08 -12.75
C VAL A 160 -7.07 9.10 -13.11
N LYS A 161 -6.71 7.88 -13.53
CA LYS A 161 -7.68 6.83 -13.83
C LYS A 161 -8.40 6.35 -12.57
N VAL A 162 -7.75 6.29 -11.41
CA VAL A 162 -8.41 6.00 -10.11
C VAL A 162 -9.57 6.99 -9.91
N GLY A 163 -9.30 8.28 -10.00
CA GLY A 163 -10.33 9.31 -9.85
C GLY A 163 -11.42 9.21 -10.92
N ALA A 164 -11.03 8.97 -12.18
CA ALA A 164 -12.00 8.80 -13.26
C ALA A 164 -12.95 7.61 -13.02
N LEU A 165 -12.44 6.50 -12.49
CA LEU A 165 -13.25 5.33 -12.10
C LEU A 165 -14.22 5.66 -10.95
N GLN A 166 -13.80 6.45 -9.95
CA GLN A 166 -14.69 6.91 -8.88
C GLN A 166 -15.80 7.78 -9.42
N GLY A 167 -15.48 8.80 -10.23
CA GLY A 167 -16.47 9.68 -10.85
C GLY A 167 -17.47 8.94 -11.72
N GLN A 168 -16.99 8.08 -12.62
CA GLN A 168 -17.83 7.26 -13.51
C GLN A 168 -18.69 6.28 -12.71
N GLY A 169 -18.11 5.59 -11.73
CA GLY A 169 -18.81 4.64 -10.88
C GLY A 169 -19.95 5.28 -10.08
N LEU A 170 -19.75 6.51 -9.56
CA LEU A 170 -20.82 7.25 -8.90
C LEU A 170 -21.96 7.59 -9.89
N ILE A 171 -21.62 8.12 -11.06
CA ILE A 171 -22.61 8.49 -12.11
C ILE A 171 -23.43 7.27 -12.51
N ASP A 172 -22.78 6.16 -12.81
CA ASP A 172 -23.44 4.93 -13.26
C ASP A 172 -24.36 4.36 -12.18
N ALA A 173 -23.91 4.34 -10.93
CA ALA A 173 -24.71 3.87 -9.80
C ALA A 173 -25.92 4.77 -9.52
N LEU A 174 -25.78 6.10 -9.61
CA LEU A 174 -26.89 7.03 -9.49
C LEU A 174 -27.92 6.83 -10.63
N LYS A 175 -27.46 6.76 -11.88
CA LYS A 175 -28.31 6.50 -13.04
C LYS A 175 -29.03 5.15 -12.96
N ALA A 176 -28.36 4.11 -12.47
CA ALA A 176 -28.97 2.79 -12.23
C ALA A 176 -30.10 2.83 -11.19
N LYS A 177 -30.03 3.74 -10.22
CA LYS A 177 -31.11 4.01 -9.25
C LYS A 177 -32.19 4.98 -9.79
N GLY A 178 -32.10 5.41 -11.05
CA GLY A 178 -33.03 6.36 -11.67
C GLY A 178 -32.75 7.81 -11.34
N VAL A 179 -31.64 8.12 -10.67
CA VAL A 179 -31.21 9.48 -10.36
C VAL A 179 -30.34 10.00 -11.52
N THR A 180 -30.95 10.82 -12.39
CA THR A 180 -30.29 11.28 -13.62
C THR A 180 -29.72 12.69 -13.50
N LYS A 181 -29.94 13.39 -12.39
CA LYS A 181 -29.40 14.70 -12.05
C LYS A 181 -29.50 14.94 -10.54
N GLY A 182 -28.72 15.85 -10.01
CA GLY A 182 -28.78 16.22 -8.59
C GLY A 182 -27.49 16.86 -8.10
N ASN A 183 -27.49 17.18 -6.81
CA ASN A 183 -26.33 17.75 -6.14
C ASN A 183 -25.41 16.63 -5.63
N ILE A 184 -24.11 16.77 -5.89
CA ILE A 184 -23.07 15.90 -5.38
C ILE A 184 -21.97 16.74 -4.72
N ALA A 185 -21.11 16.11 -3.91
CA ALA A 185 -19.96 16.80 -3.34
C ALA A 185 -18.70 15.91 -3.37
N PHE A 186 -17.55 16.53 -3.14
CA PHE A 186 -16.26 15.87 -3.08
C PHE A 186 -15.67 15.94 -1.67
N ILE A 187 -15.21 14.80 -1.16
CA ILE A 187 -14.40 14.69 0.05
C ILE A 187 -13.05 14.10 -0.35
N ASN A 188 -12.09 14.99 -0.53
CA ASN A 188 -10.77 14.69 -1.08
C ASN A 188 -9.82 14.12 -0.02
N GLY A 189 -8.71 13.54 -0.46
CA GLY A 189 -7.59 13.18 0.40
C GLY A 189 -6.81 14.40 0.93
N ALA A 190 -5.69 14.15 1.60
CA ALA A 190 -4.83 15.20 2.11
C ALA A 190 -4.28 16.09 0.98
N ALA A 191 -4.27 17.39 1.19
CA ALA A 191 -3.78 18.35 0.20
C ALA A 191 -2.25 18.27 -0.03
N THR A 192 -1.52 17.67 0.90
CA THR A 192 -0.08 17.42 0.80
C THR A 192 0.26 16.19 -0.05
N ASP A 193 -0.72 15.35 -0.35
CA ASP A 193 -0.56 14.14 -1.14
C ASP A 193 -0.89 14.42 -2.62
N ASN A 194 0.10 14.25 -3.50
CA ASN A 194 -0.09 14.44 -4.94
C ASN A 194 -1.16 13.51 -5.52
N ASN A 195 -1.31 12.30 -4.98
CA ASN A 195 -2.34 11.37 -5.44
C ASN A 195 -3.75 11.95 -5.26
N ALA A 196 -4.02 12.64 -4.14
CA ALA A 196 -5.31 13.29 -3.90
C ALA A 196 -5.63 14.32 -5.00
N THR A 197 -4.63 15.07 -5.45
CA THR A 197 -4.76 16.02 -6.58
C THR A 197 -5.07 15.30 -7.88
N LEU A 198 -4.39 14.19 -8.18
CA LEU A 198 -4.60 13.41 -9.40
C LEU A 198 -5.96 12.69 -9.41
N PHE A 199 -6.40 12.15 -8.28
CA PHE A 199 -7.75 11.58 -8.14
C PHE A 199 -8.81 12.64 -8.41
N LYS A 200 -8.64 13.82 -7.80
CA LYS A 200 -9.54 14.96 -8.01
C LYS A 200 -9.62 15.34 -9.48
N GLN A 201 -8.50 15.47 -10.15
CA GLN A 201 -8.47 15.74 -11.59
C GLN A 201 -9.28 14.71 -12.38
N GLY A 202 -9.17 13.43 -12.03
CA GLY A 202 -9.87 12.34 -12.71
C GLY A 202 -11.39 12.43 -12.54
N TYR A 203 -11.91 12.51 -11.30
CA TYR A 203 -13.36 12.53 -11.11
C TYR A 203 -13.99 13.88 -11.49
N GLU A 204 -13.32 15.01 -11.31
CA GLU A 204 -13.80 16.31 -11.78
C GLU A 204 -14.03 16.32 -13.29
N GLN A 205 -13.07 15.79 -14.06
CA GLN A 205 -13.18 15.73 -15.51
C GLN A 205 -14.39 14.90 -15.94
N VAL A 206 -14.54 13.69 -15.37
CA VAL A 206 -15.65 12.79 -15.71
C VAL A 206 -17.02 13.42 -15.36
N ILE A 207 -17.13 14.02 -14.18
CA ILE A 207 -18.38 14.64 -13.73
C ILE A 207 -18.73 15.86 -14.59
N LYS A 208 -17.73 16.65 -14.95
CA LYS A 208 -17.87 17.80 -15.85
C LYS A 208 -18.34 17.39 -17.24
N ASP A 209 -17.75 16.31 -17.78
CA ASP A 209 -18.08 15.81 -19.12
C ASP A 209 -19.49 15.20 -19.17
N ASP A 210 -19.94 14.52 -18.10
CA ASP A 210 -21.31 14.02 -17.96
C ASP A 210 -22.33 15.18 -17.87
N GLY A 211 -22.03 16.23 -17.13
CA GLY A 211 -22.81 17.46 -17.02
C GLY A 211 -24.17 17.32 -16.34
N SER A 212 -24.53 16.14 -15.84
CA SER A 212 -25.85 15.88 -15.23
C SER A 212 -25.90 16.23 -13.76
N PHE A 213 -24.77 16.27 -13.07
CA PHE A 213 -24.66 16.48 -11.64
C PHE A 213 -23.96 17.80 -11.32
N THR A 214 -24.45 18.49 -10.28
CA THR A 214 -23.90 19.78 -9.84
C THR A 214 -23.03 19.54 -8.60
N VAL A 215 -21.77 19.96 -8.64
CA VAL A 215 -20.88 19.92 -7.48
C VAL A 215 -21.20 21.10 -6.58
N VAL A 216 -21.68 20.83 -5.35
CA VAL A 216 -22.09 21.83 -4.36
C VAL A 216 -21.17 21.91 -3.15
N GLY A 217 -20.18 21.01 -3.05
CA GLY A 217 -19.21 20.98 -1.98
C GLY A 217 -17.91 20.31 -2.46
N ASP A 218 -16.78 20.82 -1.98
CA ASP A 218 -15.44 20.37 -2.34
C ASP A 218 -14.49 20.71 -1.19
N GLN A 219 -14.14 19.71 -0.35
CA GLN A 219 -13.28 19.87 0.80
C GLN A 219 -12.41 18.63 1.00
N THR A 220 -11.27 18.81 1.69
CA THR A 220 -10.45 17.68 2.12
C THR A 220 -11.06 16.97 3.33
N GLY A 221 -11.01 15.63 3.33
CA GLY A 221 -11.21 14.78 4.50
C GLY A 221 -9.90 14.36 5.14
N ASP A 222 -8.76 14.78 4.54
CA ASP A 222 -7.41 14.61 5.08
C ASP A 222 -7.04 13.13 5.36
N TRP A 223 -7.58 12.22 4.54
CA TRP A 223 -7.52 10.76 4.73
C TRP A 223 -8.11 10.27 6.06
N ASP A 224 -8.62 11.17 6.91
CA ASP A 224 -9.11 10.87 8.25
C ASP A 224 -10.63 10.64 8.25
N PRO A 225 -11.12 9.47 8.72
CA PRO A 225 -12.55 9.15 8.73
C PRO A 225 -13.41 10.12 9.56
N ASP A 226 -12.87 10.60 10.69
CA ASP A 226 -13.60 11.55 11.57
C ASP A 226 -13.73 12.92 10.91
N THR A 227 -12.69 13.38 10.22
CA THR A 227 -12.69 14.63 9.46
C THR A 227 -13.65 14.54 8.29
N ALA A 228 -13.61 13.45 7.51
CA ALA A 228 -14.54 13.22 6.41
C ALA A 228 -16.00 13.20 6.88
N GLY A 229 -16.27 12.57 8.04
CA GLY A 229 -17.59 12.59 8.66
C GLY A 229 -18.07 13.99 9.01
N LYS A 230 -17.19 14.86 9.56
CA LYS A 230 -17.53 16.27 9.86
C LYS A 230 -17.76 17.09 8.59
N VAL A 231 -16.99 16.86 7.53
CA VAL A 231 -17.19 17.48 6.23
C VAL A 231 -18.55 17.09 5.63
N PHE A 232 -18.91 15.82 5.74
CA PHE A 232 -20.25 15.35 5.34
C PHE A 232 -21.35 16.07 6.12
N ASP A 233 -21.24 16.21 7.45
CA ASP A 233 -22.24 16.90 8.27
C ASP A 233 -22.44 18.35 7.79
N GLN A 234 -21.38 19.06 7.39
CA GLN A 234 -21.43 20.41 6.86
C GLN A 234 -22.15 20.45 5.49
N PHE A 235 -21.77 19.55 4.58
CA PHE A 235 -22.38 19.47 3.25
C PHE A 235 -23.86 19.12 3.34
N TYR A 236 -24.22 18.13 4.17
CA TYR A 236 -25.60 17.70 4.31
C TYR A 236 -26.49 18.76 4.99
N ALA A 237 -25.95 19.53 5.95
CA ALA A 237 -26.67 20.64 6.54
C ALA A 237 -26.94 21.78 5.54
N ALA A 238 -25.99 22.06 4.63
CA ALA A 238 -26.16 23.07 3.58
C ALA A 238 -27.00 22.57 2.41
N HIS A 239 -26.91 21.29 2.08
CA HIS A 239 -27.52 20.65 0.91
C HIS A 239 -28.17 19.32 1.29
N PRO A 240 -29.35 19.32 1.96
CA PRO A 240 -30.03 18.09 2.35
C PRO A 240 -30.58 17.29 1.15
N ASP A 241 -30.47 17.83 -0.05
CA ASP A 241 -30.81 17.25 -1.34
C ASP A 241 -29.63 16.59 -2.07
N LEU A 242 -28.50 16.38 -1.36
CA LEU A 242 -27.37 15.60 -1.88
C LEU A 242 -27.83 14.21 -2.30
N VAL A 243 -27.37 13.77 -3.47
CA VAL A 243 -27.64 12.44 -4.02
C VAL A 243 -26.39 11.54 -4.02
N GLY A 244 -25.20 12.13 -3.96
CA GLY A 244 -23.94 11.36 -3.99
C GLY A 244 -22.73 12.15 -3.51
N LEU A 245 -21.70 11.42 -3.15
CA LEU A 245 -20.39 11.93 -2.72
C LEU A 245 -19.30 11.14 -3.42
N VAL A 246 -18.36 11.83 -4.06
CA VAL A 246 -17.06 11.24 -4.34
C VAL A 246 -16.22 11.38 -3.07
N THR A 247 -15.90 10.23 -2.45
CA THR A 247 -15.04 10.16 -1.28
C THR A 247 -13.79 9.42 -1.68
N ALA A 248 -12.63 10.02 -1.45
CA ALA A 248 -11.38 9.60 -2.09
C ALA A 248 -10.87 8.22 -1.63
N ASN A 249 -11.25 7.73 -0.41
CA ASN A 249 -10.93 6.35 -0.01
C ASN A 249 -12.02 5.71 0.87
N ASP A 250 -11.89 4.40 1.12
CA ASP A 250 -12.84 3.60 1.91
C ASP A 250 -12.87 4.00 3.39
N GLY A 251 -11.73 4.37 3.97
CA GLY A 251 -11.66 4.81 5.36
C GLY A 251 -12.51 6.06 5.60
N MET A 252 -12.36 7.08 4.74
CA MET A 252 -13.19 8.27 4.77
C MET A 252 -14.65 7.96 4.45
N ALA A 253 -14.91 7.07 3.47
CA ALA A 253 -16.27 6.61 3.15
C ALA A 253 -16.95 5.96 4.36
N GLY A 254 -16.23 5.14 5.14
CA GLY A 254 -16.72 4.57 6.39
C GLY A 254 -17.13 5.63 7.42
N GLY A 255 -16.31 6.66 7.60
CA GLY A 255 -16.62 7.81 8.47
C GLY A 255 -17.87 8.57 8.02
N VAL A 256 -18.02 8.82 6.72
CA VAL A 256 -19.20 9.43 6.11
C VAL A 256 -20.44 8.55 6.30
N ILE A 257 -20.35 7.25 6.04
CA ILE A 257 -21.45 6.30 6.19
C ILE A 257 -21.92 6.21 7.64
N ALA A 258 -20.99 6.28 8.62
CA ALA A 258 -21.34 6.33 10.03
C ALA A 258 -22.21 7.56 10.37
N ARG A 259 -21.91 8.73 9.81
CA ARG A 259 -22.75 9.94 9.95
C ARG A 259 -24.08 9.82 9.22
N MET A 260 -24.08 9.23 8.02
CA MET A 260 -25.33 8.96 7.28
C MET A 260 -26.27 8.04 8.06
N LYS A 261 -25.73 6.98 8.70
CA LYS A 261 -26.51 6.08 9.58
C LYS A 261 -27.12 6.84 10.76
N ALA A 262 -26.35 7.73 11.40
CA ALA A 262 -26.84 8.56 12.49
C ALA A 262 -27.94 9.54 12.03
N ALA A 263 -27.89 10.00 10.79
CA ALA A 263 -28.91 10.88 10.19
C ALA A 263 -30.08 10.12 9.54
N GLY A 264 -30.07 8.79 9.43
CA GLY A 264 -31.10 7.97 8.78
C GLY A 264 -31.18 8.16 7.25
N VAL A 265 -30.05 8.44 6.62
CA VAL A 265 -29.93 8.69 5.17
C VAL A 265 -28.95 7.73 4.46
N GLU A 266 -28.48 6.71 5.15
CA GLU A 266 -27.63 5.67 4.55
C GLU A 266 -28.34 4.98 3.38
N GLY A 267 -27.58 4.74 2.31
CA GLY A 267 -28.11 4.16 1.06
C GLY A 267 -29.00 5.08 0.21
N LYS A 268 -29.39 6.27 0.73
CA LYS A 268 -30.08 7.31 -0.05
C LYS A 268 -29.08 8.20 -0.77
N ILE A 269 -27.97 8.51 -0.13
CA ILE A 269 -26.83 9.23 -0.71
C ILE A 269 -25.77 8.18 -0.99
N LEU A 270 -25.32 8.06 -2.24
CA LEU A 270 -24.28 7.12 -2.61
C LEU A 270 -22.89 7.70 -2.35
N VAL A 271 -21.96 6.84 -1.94
CA VAL A 271 -20.58 7.22 -1.66
C VAL A 271 -19.66 6.36 -2.50
N THR A 272 -18.56 6.91 -2.98
CA THR A 272 -17.48 6.12 -3.59
C THR A 272 -16.41 5.79 -2.56
N GLY A 273 -15.49 4.88 -2.92
CA GLY A 273 -14.30 4.57 -2.15
C GLY A 273 -13.12 4.21 -3.05
N GLN A 274 -12.01 3.88 -2.42
CA GLN A 274 -10.78 3.38 -3.00
C GLN A 274 -10.07 2.51 -1.95
N ASP A 275 -9.22 1.61 -2.40
CA ASP A 275 -8.38 0.63 -1.69
C ASP A 275 -9.03 -0.73 -1.49
N ALA A 276 -10.31 -0.91 -1.78
CA ALA A 276 -11.04 -2.17 -1.65
C ALA A 276 -10.78 -2.86 -0.30
N THR A 277 -10.86 -2.08 0.78
CA THR A 277 -10.71 -2.61 2.15
C THR A 277 -11.87 -3.54 2.51
N ALA A 278 -11.70 -4.42 3.49
CA ALA A 278 -12.76 -5.32 3.92
C ALA A 278 -14.03 -4.54 4.34
N GLU A 279 -13.90 -3.42 5.03
CA GLU A 279 -15.01 -2.53 5.39
C GLU A 279 -15.65 -1.88 4.15
N GLY A 280 -14.83 -1.35 3.23
CA GLY A 280 -15.30 -0.76 1.98
C GLY A 280 -16.09 -1.77 1.15
N LEU A 281 -15.57 -2.98 0.98
CA LEU A 281 -16.24 -4.07 0.26
C LEU A 281 -17.56 -4.48 0.95
N ALA A 282 -17.60 -4.54 2.28
CA ALA A 282 -18.83 -4.77 3.02
C ALA A 282 -19.86 -3.65 2.81
N ASN A 283 -19.43 -2.39 2.77
CA ASN A 283 -20.29 -1.24 2.47
C ASN A 283 -20.81 -1.27 1.02
N VAL A 284 -20.01 -1.75 0.07
CA VAL A 284 -20.44 -1.98 -1.33
C VAL A 284 -21.54 -3.05 -1.38
N LEU A 285 -21.36 -4.19 -0.72
CA LEU A 285 -22.36 -5.26 -0.65
C LEU A 285 -23.67 -4.81 0.02
N GLN A 286 -23.59 -3.93 1.01
CA GLN A 286 -24.75 -3.34 1.70
C GLN A 286 -25.42 -2.22 0.88
N GLY A 287 -24.81 -1.77 -0.20
CA GLY A 287 -25.34 -0.69 -1.06
C GLY A 287 -25.18 0.72 -0.48
N TYR A 288 -24.29 0.89 0.51
CA TYR A 288 -23.91 2.19 1.07
C TYR A 288 -22.85 2.87 0.21
N GLN A 289 -21.88 2.11 -0.30
CA GLN A 289 -20.96 2.56 -1.33
C GLN A 289 -21.46 2.13 -2.72
N ALA A 290 -21.29 3.03 -3.70
CA ALA A 290 -21.53 2.74 -5.11
C ALA A 290 -20.55 1.68 -5.64
N GLY A 291 -19.35 1.73 -5.11
CA GLY A 291 -18.23 0.85 -5.40
C GLY A 291 -16.96 1.38 -4.76
N THR A 292 -15.86 0.69 -5.00
CA THR A 292 -14.52 1.10 -4.57
C THR A 292 -13.52 0.81 -5.69
N VAL A 293 -12.44 1.60 -5.76
CA VAL A 293 -11.35 1.31 -6.69
C VAL A 293 -10.38 0.32 -6.05
N PHE A 294 -10.23 -0.81 -6.67
CA PHE A 294 -9.24 -1.82 -6.30
C PHE A 294 -7.89 -1.49 -6.93
N LYS A 295 -6.91 -1.36 -6.07
CA LYS A 295 -5.50 -1.26 -6.37
C LYS A 295 -4.84 -2.55 -5.87
N ASP A 296 -4.45 -3.43 -6.78
CA ASP A 296 -3.77 -4.69 -6.41
C ASP A 296 -2.34 -4.39 -5.96
N THR A 297 -2.17 -4.21 -4.65
CA THR A 297 -0.88 -3.85 -4.04
C THR A 297 0.18 -4.93 -4.21
N SER A 298 -0.19 -6.17 -4.57
CA SER A 298 0.79 -7.21 -4.89
C SER A 298 1.55 -6.91 -6.18
N ILE A 299 0.89 -6.26 -7.16
CA ILE A 299 1.51 -5.81 -8.42
C ILE A 299 2.49 -4.67 -8.13
N GLU A 300 2.07 -3.71 -7.30
CA GLU A 300 2.89 -2.57 -6.90
C GLU A 300 4.12 -3.02 -6.10
N ALA A 301 3.92 -3.87 -5.08
CA ALA A 301 5.00 -4.44 -4.29
C ALA A 301 5.99 -5.25 -5.13
N LYS A 302 5.48 -6.05 -6.09
CA LYS A 302 6.33 -6.79 -7.01
C LYS A 302 7.17 -5.85 -7.89
N ALA A 303 6.58 -4.80 -8.42
CA ALA A 303 7.30 -3.82 -9.25
C ALA A 303 8.41 -3.12 -8.44
N ALA A 304 8.14 -2.75 -7.19
CA ALA A 304 9.13 -2.19 -6.28
C ALA A 304 10.29 -3.17 -6.01
N ALA A 305 9.98 -4.46 -5.81
CA ALA A 305 10.98 -5.49 -5.61
C ALA A 305 11.82 -5.73 -6.88
N ASP A 306 11.19 -5.80 -8.06
CA ASP A 306 11.87 -5.97 -9.34
C ASP A 306 12.85 -4.81 -9.61
N LEU A 307 12.43 -3.55 -9.34
CA LEU A 307 13.30 -2.38 -9.43
C LEU A 307 14.47 -2.44 -8.45
N ALA A 308 14.20 -2.82 -7.19
CA ALA A 308 15.24 -2.95 -6.18
C ALA A 308 16.28 -4.01 -6.59
N ILE A 309 15.85 -5.15 -7.15
CA ILE A 309 16.74 -6.19 -7.68
C ILE A 309 17.61 -5.63 -8.81
N ALA A 310 17.00 -4.97 -9.80
CA ALA A 310 17.72 -4.41 -10.94
C ALA A 310 18.79 -3.40 -10.48
N ILE A 311 18.44 -2.53 -9.53
CA ILE A 311 19.38 -1.56 -8.95
C ILE A 311 20.54 -2.26 -8.23
N ILE A 312 20.24 -3.23 -7.37
CA ILE A 312 21.24 -3.97 -6.59
C ILE A 312 22.20 -4.74 -7.51
N ASN A 313 21.69 -5.33 -8.59
CA ASN A 313 22.48 -6.06 -9.57
C ASN A 313 23.25 -5.15 -10.55
N GLY A 314 23.00 -3.84 -10.57
CA GLY A 314 23.54 -2.92 -11.55
C GLY A 314 22.98 -3.13 -12.96
N GLU A 315 21.78 -3.71 -13.05
CA GLU A 315 21.00 -3.83 -14.29
C GLU A 315 20.33 -2.49 -14.63
N ASP A 316 19.82 -2.34 -15.85
CA ASP A 316 19.09 -1.13 -16.26
C ASP A 316 17.64 -1.16 -15.77
N PRO A 317 17.24 -0.39 -14.72
CA PRO A 317 15.88 -0.41 -14.18
C PRO A 317 14.84 0.19 -15.14
N THR A 318 15.26 0.94 -16.18
CA THR A 318 14.33 1.53 -17.17
C THR A 318 13.63 0.47 -18.03
N THR A 319 14.14 -0.75 -18.03
CA THR A 319 13.48 -1.90 -18.67
C THR A 319 12.22 -2.33 -17.90
N ILE A 320 12.11 -1.95 -16.61
CA ILE A 320 10.99 -2.21 -15.70
C ILE A 320 10.13 -0.94 -15.59
N ALA A 321 10.74 0.20 -15.28
CA ALA A 321 10.09 1.50 -15.22
C ALA A 321 9.90 2.07 -16.64
N THR A 322 8.93 1.54 -17.37
CA THR A 322 8.67 1.88 -18.78
C THR A 322 7.75 3.08 -18.97
N GLY A 323 7.09 3.53 -17.92
CA GLY A 323 6.29 4.76 -17.87
C GLY A 323 7.09 5.92 -17.32
N SER A 324 6.45 7.09 -17.24
CA SER A 324 6.97 8.26 -16.53
C SER A 324 5.85 9.09 -15.94
N VAL A 325 6.13 9.76 -14.82
CA VAL A 325 5.25 10.76 -14.22
C VAL A 325 6.03 12.06 -14.03
N ASN A 326 5.42 13.18 -14.40
CA ASN A 326 6.07 14.48 -14.26
C ASN A 326 6.04 14.94 -12.79
N ASP A 327 7.24 15.16 -12.23
CA ASP A 327 7.39 15.93 -10.99
C ASP A 327 7.23 17.42 -11.34
N SER A 328 6.08 17.99 -11.01
CA SER A 328 5.72 19.36 -11.38
C SER A 328 6.60 20.42 -10.69
N GLU A 329 7.18 20.10 -9.54
CA GLU A 329 8.05 21.03 -8.78
C GLU A 329 9.46 21.08 -9.36
N LEU A 330 9.97 19.95 -9.83
CA LEU A 330 11.28 19.88 -10.48
C LEU A 330 11.20 20.10 -12.00
N GLY A 331 10.03 19.89 -12.61
CA GLY A 331 9.83 19.93 -14.05
C GLY A 331 10.57 18.82 -14.80
N VAL A 332 10.71 17.65 -14.17
CA VAL A 332 11.35 16.46 -14.73
C VAL A 332 10.38 15.28 -14.73
N ASP A 333 10.60 14.37 -15.67
CA ASP A 333 9.84 13.11 -15.71
C ASP A 333 10.58 12.04 -14.91
N VAL A 334 9.91 11.47 -13.90
CA VAL A 334 10.41 10.37 -13.07
C VAL A 334 10.05 9.05 -13.74
N PRO A 335 11.02 8.17 -14.05
CA PRO A 335 10.74 6.84 -14.59
C PRO A 335 9.84 6.05 -13.66
N SER A 336 8.74 5.47 -14.18
CA SER A 336 7.67 4.94 -13.33
C SER A 336 7.14 3.60 -13.80
N VAL A 337 6.61 2.82 -12.83
CA VAL A 337 5.73 1.68 -13.07
C VAL A 337 4.34 2.04 -12.57
N LEU A 338 3.37 2.11 -13.48
CA LEU A 338 1.99 2.46 -13.14
C LEU A 338 1.07 1.26 -13.37
N ALA A 339 0.58 0.66 -12.29
CA ALA A 339 -0.39 -0.41 -12.34
C ALA A 339 -1.79 0.11 -12.71
N THR A 340 -2.60 -0.76 -13.29
CA THR A 340 -3.96 -0.41 -13.71
C THR A 340 -4.95 -0.63 -12.58
N PRO A 341 -5.66 0.42 -12.11
CA PRO A 341 -6.73 0.28 -11.11
C PRO A 341 -8.01 -0.31 -11.73
N VAL A 342 -8.84 -0.95 -10.90
CA VAL A 342 -10.10 -1.59 -11.30
C VAL A 342 -11.25 -1.11 -10.42
N TRP A 343 -12.41 -0.78 -11.03
CA TRP A 343 -13.62 -0.46 -10.28
C TRP A 343 -14.33 -1.73 -9.83
N ILE A 344 -14.62 -1.81 -8.53
CA ILE A 344 -15.31 -2.95 -7.90
C ILE A 344 -16.72 -2.52 -7.49
N THR A 345 -17.69 -3.34 -7.89
CA THR A 345 -19.10 -3.26 -7.50
C THR A 345 -19.48 -4.51 -6.69
N ALA A 346 -20.71 -4.57 -6.19
CA ALA A 346 -21.18 -5.73 -5.44
C ALA A 346 -21.04 -7.06 -6.21
N ASP A 347 -21.15 -7.02 -7.53
CA ASP A 347 -21.04 -8.22 -8.39
C ASP A 347 -19.59 -8.69 -8.59
N THR A 348 -18.59 -7.85 -8.28
CA THR A 348 -17.16 -8.13 -8.52
C THR A 348 -16.32 -8.15 -7.23
N VAL A 349 -16.94 -8.08 -6.03
CA VAL A 349 -16.22 -8.17 -4.74
C VAL A 349 -15.38 -9.44 -4.65
N GLN A 350 -15.86 -10.57 -5.22
CA GLN A 350 -15.12 -11.83 -5.21
C GLN A 350 -13.76 -11.74 -5.93
N ASP A 351 -13.59 -10.82 -6.88
CA ASP A 351 -12.31 -10.65 -7.60
C ASP A 351 -11.21 -10.19 -6.65
N VAL A 352 -11.54 -9.31 -5.69
CA VAL A 352 -10.59 -8.83 -4.66
C VAL A 352 -10.20 -9.96 -3.70
N VAL A 353 -11.17 -10.82 -3.32
CA VAL A 353 -10.89 -12.01 -2.50
C VAL A 353 -10.00 -12.99 -3.27
N THR A 354 -10.28 -13.20 -4.56
CA THR A 354 -9.50 -14.10 -5.42
C THR A 354 -8.07 -13.59 -5.61
N ALA A 355 -7.87 -12.28 -5.66
CA ALA A 355 -6.54 -11.66 -5.67
C ALA A 355 -5.79 -11.76 -4.32
N GLY A 356 -6.47 -12.22 -3.25
CA GLY A 356 -5.87 -12.37 -1.92
C GLY A 356 -5.70 -11.06 -1.13
N GLN A 357 -6.31 -9.96 -1.60
CA GLN A 357 -6.15 -8.64 -0.97
C GLN A 357 -7.10 -8.40 0.22
N ALA A 358 -8.20 -9.14 0.29
CA ALA A 358 -9.10 -9.12 1.43
C ALA A 358 -9.68 -10.53 1.66
N SER A 359 -9.96 -10.89 2.92
CA SER A 359 -10.56 -12.18 3.23
C SER A 359 -12.07 -12.13 3.17
N ALA A 360 -12.70 -13.17 2.61
CA ALA A 360 -14.16 -13.30 2.64
C ALA A 360 -14.69 -13.31 4.09
N ALA A 361 -13.96 -13.86 5.06
CA ALA A 361 -14.35 -13.90 6.45
C ALA A 361 -14.48 -12.50 7.08
N ASP A 362 -13.55 -11.59 6.73
CA ASP A 362 -13.58 -10.20 7.23
C ASP A 362 -14.67 -9.38 6.55
N ILE A 363 -14.82 -9.52 5.23
CA ILE A 363 -15.85 -8.82 4.44
C ILE A 363 -17.26 -9.23 4.90
N CYS A 364 -17.47 -10.53 5.09
CA CYS A 364 -18.80 -11.10 5.29
C CYS A 364 -19.29 -11.07 6.73
N LYS A 365 -18.47 -10.63 7.66
CA LYS A 365 -18.80 -10.61 9.09
C LYS A 365 -20.07 -9.79 9.36
N GLY A 366 -21.15 -10.48 9.74
CA GLY A 366 -22.45 -9.86 10.02
C GLY A 366 -23.30 -9.51 8.79
N ILE A 367 -22.86 -9.91 7.60
CA ILE A 367 -23.57 -9.74 6.31
C ILE A 367 -23.51 -11.01 5.46
N GLU A 368 -23.48 -12.19 6.09
CA GLU A 368 -23.28 -13.50 5.44
C GLU A 368 -24.32 -13.78 4.35
N ASP A 369 -25.55 -13.33 4.52
CA ASP A 369 -26.62 -13.47 3.51
C ASP A 369 -26.31 -12.65 2.24
N LEU A 370 -25.73 -11.44 2.38
CA LEU A 370 -25.32 -10.62 1.24
C LEU A 370 -24.14 -11.26 0.54
N CYS A 371 -23.15 -11.75 1.27
CA CYS A 371 -22.02 -12.47 0.68
C CYS A 371 -22.50 -13.68 -0.12
N SER A 372 -23.42 -14.47 0.45
CA SER A 372 -24.00 -15.62 -0.26
C SER A 372 -24.74 -15.20 -1.53
N LYS A 373 -25.46 -14.08 -1.48
CA LYS A 373 -26.19 -13.53 -2.65
C LYS A 373 -25.25 -13.14 -3.79
N TYR A 374 -24.10 -12.53 -3.46
CA TYR A 374 -23.11 -12.05 -4.43
C TYR A 374 -21.98 -13.06 -4.70
N GLY A 375 -22.03 -14.25 -4.10
CA GLY A 375 -21.07 -15.31 -4.35
C GLY A 375 -19.68 -15.08 -3.73
N VAL A 376 -19.59 -14.25 -2.71
CA VAL A 376 -18.34 -13.99 -1.97
C VAL A 376 -18.04 -15.16 -1.03
N LYS A 377 -16.84 -15.78 -1.18
CA LYS A 377 -16.46 -17.03 -0.48
C LYS A 377 -14.94 -17.23 -0.40
#